data_b4e60550de3a14ec0cac5ac2a45b1542
#
_entry.id   b4e60550de3a14ec0cac5ac2a45b1542
#
_cell.length_a   1.000
_cell.length_b   1.000
_cell.length_c   1.000
_cell.angle_alpha   90.00
_cell.angle_beta   90.00
_cell.angle_gamma   90.00
#
_symmetry.space_group_name_H-M   'P 1'
#
loop_
_entity.id
_entity.type
_entity.pdbx_description
1 polymer ?
#
loop_
_entity_poly.entity_id
_entity_poly.type
_entity_poly.pdbx_seq_one_letter_code
_entity_poly.pdbx_strand_id
1 'polypeptide(L)'
;MTITKTQQIELTRKIFKILGGEKNVYNLHFYWNKGDGLEFYTGSISKVQNKQIKKLFDRSRFYILVENSKPNPLESYHPNNGLHFWIYEKPTYKNPPTL
;
A
#
# COMPACT_ATOMS: atom_id res chain seq x y z
N MET A 1 4.31 8.95 -13.57
CA MET A 1 2.88 9.30 -13.71
C MET A 1 2.21 9.22 -12.35
N THR A 2 1.72 10.34 -11.88
CA THR A 2 1.18 10.47 -10.53
C THR A 2 -0.18 9.78 -10.42
N ILE A 3 -0.41 9.10 -9.29
CA ILE A 3 -1.73 8.56 -8.98
C ILE A 3 -2.67 9.75 -8.79
N THR A 4 -3.67 9.87 -9.65
CA THR A 4 -4.62 10.97 -9.57
C THR A 4 -5.50 10.83 -8.33
N LYS A 5 -6.14 11.94 -7.95
CA LYS A 5 -7.06 11.92 -6.80
C LYS A 5 -8.21 10.92 -7.00
N THR A 6 -8.72 10.82 -8.21
CA THR A 6 -9.75 9.84 -8.56
C THR A 6 -9.23 8.41 -8.39
N GLN A 7 -8.02 8.14 -8.87
CA GLN A 7 -7.39 6.82 -8.71
C GLN A 7 -7.17 6.47 -7.24
N GLN A 8 -6.81 7.44 -6.42
CA GLN A 8 -6.64 7.23 -4.98
C GLN A 8 -7.94 6.81 -4.32
N ILE A 9 -9.03 7.47 -4.66
CA ILE A 9 -10.36 7.12 -4.15
C ILE A 9 -10.74 5.71 -4.56
N GLU A 10 -10.54 5.37 -5.82
CA GLU A 10 -10.82 4.02 -6.32
C GLU A 10 -9.97 2.95 -5.66
N LEU A 11 -8.68 3.19 -5.49
CA LEU A 11 -7.78 2.26 -4.82
C LEU A 11 -8.19 2.06 -3.37
N THR A 12 -8.50 3.14 -2.67
CA THR A 12 -8.97 3.06 -1.29
C THR A 12 -10.22 2.19 -1.16
N ARG A 13 -11.19 2.39 -2.03
CA ARG A 13 -12.43 1.58 -2.06
C ARG A 13 -12.14 0.11 -2.31
N LYS A 14 -11.26 -0.18 -3.27
CA LYS A 14 -10.88 -1.56 -3.61
C LYS A 14 -10.16 -2.23 -2.45
N ILE A 15 -9.25 -1.52 -1.80
CA ILE A 15 -8.53 -2.03 -0.64
C ILE A 15 -9.51 -2.34 0.50
N PHE A 16 -10.41 -1.43 0.81
CA PHE A 16 -11.42 -1.63 1.84
C PHE A 16 -12.31 -2.84 1.52
N LYS A 17 -12.73 -2.96 0.27
CA LYS A 17 -13.58 -4.07 -0.16
C LYS A 17 -12.89 -5.42 0.00
N ILE A 18 -11.62 -5.51 -0.40
CA ILE A 18 -10.84 -6.74 -0.28
C ILE A 18 -10.65 -7.13 1.18
N LEU A 19 -10.39 -6.16 2.04
CA LEU A 19 -10.06 -6.40 3.45
C LEU A 19 -11.28 -6.46 4.36
N GLY A 20 -12.48 -6.35 3.81
CA GLY A 20 -13.72 -6.47 4.58
C GLY A 20 -14.17 -5.20 5.27
N GLY A 21 -13.63 -4.05 4.89
CA GLY A 21 -14.04 -2.75 5.37
C GLY A 21 -12.91 -1.92 5.96
N GLU A 22 -13.20 -0.67 6.25
CA GLU A 22 -12.21 0.27 6.80
C GLU A 22 -11.67 -0.14 8.17
N LYS A 23 -12.38 -1.00 8.91
CA LYS A 23 -11.96 -1.49 10.22
C LYS A 23 -10.68 -2.33 10.18
N ASN A 24 -10.36 -2.87 9.02
CA ASN A 24 -9.17 -3.70 8.84
C ASN A 24 -8.02 -2.96 8.15
N VAL A 25 -8.17 -1.66 7.95
CA VAL A 25 -7.15 -0.82 7.31
C VAL A 25 -6.78 0.30 8.26
N TYR A 26 -5.49 0.39 8.56
CA TYR A 26 -4.96 1.36 9.52
C TYR A 26 -3.93 2.25 8.83
N ASN A 27 -4.00 3.53 9.10
CA ASN A 27 -3.02 4.52 8.64
C ASN A 27 -2.78 4.48 7.13
N LEU A 28 -3.86 4.36 6.35
CA LEU A 28 -3.75 4.46 4.89
C LEU A 28 -3.44 5.89 4.50
N HIS A 29 -2.33 6.09 3.80
CA HIS A 29 -2.02 7.38 3.22
C HIS A 29 -1.21 7.26 1.94
N PHE A 30 -1.32 8.27 1.10
CA PHE A 30 -0.60 8.36 -0.16
C PHE A 30 0.54 9.35 -0.03
N TYR A 31 1.69 9.00 -0.60
CA TYR A 31 2.85 9.89 -0.61
C TYR A 31 2.82 10.80 -1.82
N TRP A 32 2.78 12.10 -1.57
CA TRP A 32 2.63 13.10 -2.61
C TRP A 32 3.94 13.64 -3.16
N ASN A 33 5.02 13.59 -2.37
CA ASN A 33 6.23 14.35 -2.65
C ASN A 33 7.44 13.54 -3.07
N LYS A 34 7.34 12.20 -3.13
CA LYS A 34 8.49 11.34 -3.41
C LYS A 34 8.19 10.26 -4.43
N GLY A 35 7.43 10.62 -5.45
CA GLY A 35 6.91 9.62 -6.36
C GLY A 35 5.61 9.06 -5.80
N ASP A 36 4.89 8.36 -6.62
CA ASP A 36 3.57 7.88 -6.27
C ASP A 36 3.63 6.61 -5.47
N GLY A 37 3.13 6.66 -4.29
CA GLY A 37 3.10 5.52 -3.41
C GLY A 37 2.02 5.64 -2.36
N LEU A 38 1.76 4.52 -1.71
CA LEU A 38 0.85 4.48 -0.58
C LEU A 38 1.35 3.47 0.43
N GLU A 39 0.89 3.64 1.65
CA GLU A 39 1.24 2.78 2.77
C GLU A 39 -0.01 2.55 3.60
N PHE A 40 -0.17 1.35 4.09
CA PHE A 40 -1.23 1.03 5.04
C PHE A 40 -0.89 -0.22 5.84
N TYR A 41 -1.56 -0.35 6.97
CA TYR A 41 -1.45 -1.53 7.83
C TYR A 41 -2.77 -2.27 7.83
N THR A 42 -2.72 -3.59 7.97
CA THR A 42 -3.90 -4.43 8.08
C THR A 42 -3.88 -5.24 9.36
N GLY A 43 -5.04 -5.74 9.77
CA GLY A 43 -5.10 -6.83 10.72
C GLY A 43 -4.67 -8.15 10.08
N SER A 44 -4.98 -9.25 10.74
CA SER A 44 -4.73 -10.57 10.16
C SER A 44 -5.58 -10.77 8.91
N ILE A 45 -4.95 -11.13 7.81
CA ILE A 45 -5.63 -11.34 6.52
C ILE A 45 -5.24 -12.70 5.93
N SER A 46 -6.09 -13.22 5.04
CA SER A 46 -5.84 -14.47 4.36
C SER A 46 -4.81 -14.32 3.24
N LYS A 47 -4.24 -15.43 2.80
CA LYS A 47 -3.35 -15.45 1.63
C LYS A 47 -4.06 -14.97 0.37
N VAL A 48 -5.34 -15.26 0.25
CA VAL A 48 -6.17 -14.82 -0.89
C VAL A 48 -6.29 -13.30 -0.88
N GLN A 49 -6.61 -12.70 0.26
CA GLN A 49 -6.70 -11.25 0.41
C GLN A 49 -5.37 -10.57 0.09
N ASN A 50 -4.26 -11.12 0.58
CA ASN A 50 -2.92 -10.62 0.28
C ASN A 50 -2.67 -10.61 -1.23
N LYS A 51 -2.98 -11.69 -1.93
CA LYS A 51 -2.84 -11.77 -3.38
C LYS A 51 -3.74 -10.78 -4.11
N GLN A 52 -4.97 -10.58 -3.63
CA GLN A 52 -5.90 -9.64 -4.22
C GLN A 52 -5.40 -8.19 -4.10
N ILE A 53 -4.82 -7.84 -2.97
CA ILE A 53 -4.19 -6.52 -2.78
C ILE A 53 -3.05 -6.33 -3.78
N LYS A 54 -2.16 -7.31 -3.88
CA LYS A 54 -1.02 -7.24 -4.82
C LYS A 54 -1.46 -7.11 -6.26
N LYS A 55 -2.58 -7.70 -6.64
CA LYS A 55 -3.12 -7.61 -8.00
C LYS A 55 -3.68 -6.24 -8.36
N LEU A 56 -3.94 -5.38 -7.39
CA LEU A 56 -4.37 -4.01 -7.65
C LEU A 56 -3.27 -3.16 -8.27
N PHE A 57 -2.02 -3.59 -8.13
CA PHE A 57 -0.86 -2.83 -8.55
C PHE A 57 -0.08 -3.59 -9.61
N ASP A 58 0.21 -2.90 -10.72
CA ASP A 58 1.05 -3.45 -11.78
C ASP A 58 2.50 -3.52 -11.29
N ARG A 59 3.04 -4.73 -11.20
CA ARG A 59 4.40 -4.95 -10.72
C ARG A 59 5.48 -4.44 -11.65
N SER A 60 5.15 -4.22 -12.92
CA SER A 60 6.08 -3.58 -13.83
C SER A 60 6.28 -2.10 -13.49
N ARG A 61 5.31 -1.52 -12.80
CA ARG A 61 5.27 -0.09 -12.46
C ARG A 61 5.52 0.18 -10.98
N PHE A 62 5.13 -0.73 -10.10
CA PHE A 62 5.19 -0.54 -8.65
C PHE A 62 6.03 -1.58 -7.96
N TYR A 63 6.78 -1.15 -6.95
CA TYR A 63 7.33 -2.04 -5.93
C TYR A 63 6.27 -2.27 -4.86
N ILE A 64 6.16 -3.52 -4.42
CA ILE A 64 5.24 -3.89 -3.34
C ILE A 64 6.05 -4.57 -2.26
N LEU A 65 6.17 -3.91 -1.12
CA LEU A 65 6.81 -4.47 0.07
C LEU A 65 5.72 -4.83 1.07
N VAL A 66 5.79 -6.04 1.59
CA VAL A 66 4.86 -6.52 2.60
C VAL A 66 5.67 -7.08 3.76
N GLU A 67 5.46 -6.55 4.93
CA GLU A 67 6.16 -6.97 6.14
C GLU A 67 5.14 -7.32 7.22
N ASN A 68 5.53 -8.18 8.13
CA ASN A 68 4.74 -8.42 9.33
C ASN A 68 4.75 -7.16 10.19
N SER A 69 3.56 -6.70 10.53
CA SER A 69 3.39 -5.58 11.45
C SER A 69 3.83 -6.02 12.84
N LYS A 70 4.86 -5.37 13.38
CA LYS A 70 5.31 -5.61 14.74
C LYS A 70 4.65 -4.61 15.67
N PRO A 71 4.15 -5.05 16.83
CA PRO A 71 3.61 -4.11 17.79
C PRO A 71 4.69 -3.15 18.24
N ASN A 72 4.42 -1.85 18.07
CA ASN A 72 5.26 -0.81 18.59
C ASN A 72 4.61 -0.27 19.86
N PRO A 73 5.27 -0.41 21.04
CA PRO A 73 4.66 0.06 22.28
C PRO A 73 4.38 1.55 22.33
N LEU A 74 5.01 2.31 21.43
CA LEU A 74 4.79 3.76 21.33
C LEU A 74 3.65 4.13 20.38
N GLU A 75 3.16 3.19 19.59
CA GLU A 75 2.07 3.40 18.65
C GLU A 75 0.96 2.39 18.90
N SER A 76 -0.17 2.88 19.37
CA SER A 76 -1.31 2.04 19.73
C SER A 76 -2.09 1.48 18.53
N TYR A 77 -1.64 1.77 17.30
CA TYR A 77 -2.38 1.47 16.08
C TYR A 77 -1.88 0.26 15.30
N HIS A 78 -0.83 -0.40 15.76
CA HIS A 78 -0.30 -1.56 15.06
C HIS A 78 -1.00 -2.82 15.55
N PRO A 79 -1.87 -3.43 14.74
CA PRO A 79 -2.52 -4.65 15.15
C PRO A 79 -1.51 -5.79 15.24
N ASN A 80 -1.64 -6.60 16.28
CA ASN A 80 -0.85 -7.82 16.40
C ASN A 80 -1.20 -8.76 15.24
N ASN A 81 -0.20 -9.40 14.65
CA ASN A 81 -0.36 -10.37 13.55
C ASN A 81 -0.90 -9.76 12.25
N GLY A 82 -0.77 -8.47 12.08
CA GLY A 82 -1.14 -7.80 10.85
C GLY A 82 0.00 -7.71 9.85
N LEU A 83 -0.27 -7.04 8.76
CA LEU A 83 0.70 -6.77 7.70
C LEU A 83 0.84 -5.27 7.47
N HIS A 84 2.04 -4.90 7.07
CA HIS A 84 2.37 -3.55 6.61
C HIS A 84 2.62 -3.61 5.11
N PHE A 85 1.80 -2.92 4.34
CA PHE A 85 1.95 -2.79 2.89
C PHE A 85 2.57 -1.45 2.56
N TRP A 86 3.63 -1.51 1.78
CA TRP A 86 4.32 -0.33 1.30
C TRP A 86 4.45 -0.46 -0.21
N ILE A 87 3.77 0.40 -0.94
CA ILE A 87 3.67 0.34 -2.39
C ILE A 87 4.13 1.67 -2.95
N TYR A 88 5.11 1.64 -3.84
CA TYR A 88 5.63 2.85 -4.44
C TYR A 88 6.04 2.64 -5.89
N GLU A 89 5.94 3.69 -6.68
CA GLU A 89 6.20 3.65 -8.10
C GLU A 89 7.69 3.45 -8.36
N LYS A 90 8.01 2.57 -9.29
CA LYS A 90 9.38 2.39 -9.77
C LYS A 90 9.81 3.63 -10.53
N PRO A 91 11.07 4.08 -10.37
CA PRO A 91 11.57 5.16 -11.20
C PRO A 91 11.52 4.75 -12.67
N THR A 92 10.90 5.60 -13.49
CA THR A 92 10.88 5.39 -14.93
C THR A 92 12.11 6.08 -15.53
N TYR A 93 13.11 5.30 -15.90
CA TYR A 93 14.28 5.82 -16.59
C TYR A 93 14.03 5.79 -18.09
N LYS A 94 13.17 6.68 -18.57
CA LYS A 94 13.08 6.89 -20.02
C LYS A 94 14.32 7.58 -20.56
N ASN A 95 14.88 8.45 -19.77
CA ASN A 95 16.18 9.06 -20.01
C ASN A 95 16.99 8.87 -18.74
N PRO A 96 17.99 7.97 -18.74
CA PRO A 96 18.84 7.86 -17.56
C PRO A 96 19.41 9.24 -17.27
N PRO A 97 19.41 9.65 -16.01
CA PRO A 97 19.97 10.95 -15.67
C PRO A 97 21.41 10.98 -16.15
N THR A 98 21.68 11.91 -17.02
CA THR A 98 23.06 12.22 -17.36
C THR A 98 23.71 12.78 -16.11
N LEU A 99 24.57 11.98 -15.59
CA LEU A 99 25.43 12.47 -14.52
C LEU A 99 26.39 13.49 -15.05
#